data_e1cba57ad9688dc5945b57b510831a07
#
_entry.id   e1cba57ad9688dc5945b57b510831a07
#
_cell.length_a   1.000
_cell.length_b   1.000
_cell.length_c   1.000
_cell.angle_alpha   90.00
_cell.angle_beta   90.00
_cell.angle_gamma   90.00
#
_symmetry.space_group_name_H-M   'P 1'
#
loop_
_entity.id
_entity.type
_entity.pdbx_description
1 polymer ?
#
loop_
_entity_poly.entity_id
_entity_poly.type
_entity_poly.pdbx_seq_one_letter_code
_entity_poly.pdbx_strand_id
1 'polypeptide(L)'
;MRGRVDLRKQMHEIERMRAEMRAKVPAQRTTTTRAVARIVEDVHLEGRMGKFVVESDEPLARGGTEKGPSPLQFLMVGTAF
;
A
#
# COMPACT_ATOMS: atom_id res chain seq x y z
N MET A 1 -1.87 -11.46 20.53
CA MET A 1 -0.75 -10.80 21.21
C MET A 1 -0.28 -9.62 20.38
N ARG A 2 -0.04 -8.50 21.02
CA ARG A 2 0.42 -7.30 20.31
C ARG A 2 1.86 -7.41 19.87
N GLY A 3 2.15 -6.94 18.65
CA GLY A 3 3.50 -6.85 18.12
C GLY A 3 4.13 -8.16 17.69
N ARG A 4 3.37 -9.23 17.61
CA ARG A 4 3.86 -10.53 17.15
C ARG A 4 3.17 -10.97 15.87
N VAL A 5 3.95 -11.52 14.96
CA VAL A 5 3.44 -12.14 13.75
C VAL A 5 3.03 -13.57 14.08
N ASP A 6 1.88 -13.99 13.58
CA ASP A 6 1.47 -15.40 13.65
C ASP A 6 2.17 -16.18 12.53
N LEU A 7 3.29 -16.80 12.86
CA LEU A 7 4.11 -17.50 11.87
C LEU A 7 3.41 -18.71 11.28
N ARG A 8 2.59 -19.43 12.05
CA ARG A 8 1.85 -20.57 11.52
C ARG A 8 0.83 -20.16 10.47
N LYS A 9 0.11 -19.10 10.75
CA LYS A 9 -0.86 -18.53 9.81
C LYS A 9 -0.17 -18.03 8.56
N GLN A 10 0.94 -17.33 8.71
CA GLN A 10 1.72 -16.81 7.58
C GLN A 10 2.27 -17.94 6.71
N MET A 11 2.83 -18.96 7.31
CA MET A 11 3.38 -20.11 6.59
C MET A 11 2.28 -20.86 5.83
N HIS A 12 1.12 -21.06 6.46
CA HIS A 12 -0.02 -21.71 5.82
C HIS A 12 -0.47 -20.95 4.57
N GLU A 13 -0.63 -19.63 4.68
CA GLU A 13 -1.05 -18.79 3.57
C GLU A 13 0.00 -18.75 2.45
N ILE A 14 1.27 -18.68 2.79
CA ILE A 14 2.36 -18.70 1.81
C ILE A 14 2.37 -20.02 1.04
N GLU A 15 2.22 -21.14 1.74
CA GLU A 15 2.17 -22.45 1.10
C GLU A 15 0.97 -22.60 0.17
N ARG A 16 -0.19 -22.11 0.60
CA ARG A 16 -1.40 -22.09 -0.22
C ARG A 16 -1.18 -21.27 -1.50
N MET A 17 -0.60 -20.08 -1.38
CA MET A 17 -0.29 -19.22 -2.52
C MET A 17 0.70 -19.87 -3.48
N ARG A 18 1.74 -20.52 -2.95
CA ARG A 18 2.72 -21.25 -3.77
C ARG A 18 2.08 -22.40 -4.54
N ALA A 19 1.17 -23.13 -3.90
CA ALA A 19 0.45 -24.23 -4.56
C ALA A 19 -0.42 -23.69 -5.69
N GLU A 20 -1.15 -22.61 -5.46
CA GLU A 20 -1.97 -21.95 -6.49
C GLU A 20 -1.10 -21.47 -7.67
N MET A 21 0.05 -20.86 -7.38
CA MET A 21 0.95 -20.36 -8.43
C MET A 21 1.55 -21.51 -9.25
N ARG A 22 1.90 -22.62 -8.61
CA ARG A 22 2.39 -23.82 -9.32
C ARG A 22 1.34 -24.44 -10.23
N ALA A 23 0.07 -24.36 -9.86
CA ALA A 23 -1.02 -24.87 -10.66
C ALA A 23 -1.32 -24.01 -11.90
N LYS A 24 -0.83 -22.77 -11.92
CA LYS A 24 -1.01 -21.85 -13.05
C LYS A 24 0.06 -22.06 -14.11
N VAL A 25 -0.29 -21.81 -15.38
CA VAL A 25 0.70 -21.72 -16.44
C VAL A 25 1.63 -20.52 -16.19
N PRO A 26 2.88 -20.54 -16.68
CA PRO A 26 3.85 -19.45 -16.40
C PRO A 26 3.33 -18.05 -16.68
N ALA A 27 2.57 -17.84 -17.74
CA ALA A 27 2.00 -16.53 -18.08
C ALA A 27 1.00 -16.01 -17.02
N GLN A 28 0.38 -16.91 -16.25
CA GLN A 28 -0.59 -16.57 -15.21
C GLN A 28 0.06 -16.36 -13.83
N ARG A 29 1.37 -16.56 -13.71
CA ARG A 29 2.09 -16.41 -12.45
C ARG A 29 2.52 -14.98 -12.16
N THR A 30 2.19 -14.04 -13.04
CA THR A 30 2.50 -12.63 -12.86
C THR A 30 1.42 -11.97 -12.01
N THR A 31 1.87 -11.25 -10.98
CA THR A 31 1.00 -10.42 -10.14
C THR A 31 1.23 -8.96 -10.48
N THR A 32 0.15 -8.20 -10.66
CA THR A 32 0.24 -6.76 -10.91
C THR A 32 -0.35 -6.00 -9.74
N THR A 33 0.42 -5.09 -9.19
CA THR A 33 -0.05 -4.17 -8.15
C THR A 33 -0.09 -2.77 -8.76
N ARG A 34 -1.20 -2.06 -8.54
CA ARG A 34 -1.39 -0.71 -9.05
C ARG A 34 -1.69 0.27 -7.95
N ALA A 35 -1.14 1.46 -8.10
CA ALA A 35 -1.49 2.61 -7.29
C ALA A 35 -1.78 3.77 -8.23
N VAL A 36 -2.80 4.56 -7.89
CA VAL A 36 -3.20 5.72 -8.68
C VAL A 36 -3.35 6.89 -7.73
N ALA A 37 -2.83 8.04 -8.11
CA ALA A 37 -3.00 9.27 -7.36
C ALA A 37 -3.66 10.32 -8.25
N ARG A 38 -4.51 11.16 -7.65
CA ARG A 38 -5.11 12.28 -8.32
C ARG A 38 -5.06 13.53 -7.45
N ILE A 39 -5.01 14.68 -8.09
CA ILE A 39 -5.11 15.97 -7.39
C ILE A 39 -6.58 16.22 -7.08
N VAL A 40 -6.88 16.43 -5.80
CA VAL A 40 -8.21 16.83 -5.35
C VAL A 40 -8.33 18.35 -5.45
N GLU A 41 -7.41 19.05 -4.81
CA GLU A 41 -7.36 20.51 -4.83
C GLU A 41 -5.95 20.94 -4.40
N ASP A 42 -5.32 21.79 -5.20
CA ASP A 42 -3.98 22.30 -4.93
C ASP A 42 -2.99 21.16 -4.66
N VAL A 43 -2.41 21.08 -3.47
CA VAL A 43 -1.48 20.01 -3.09
C VAL A 43 -2.15 18.88 -2.31
N HIS A 44 -3.46 18.93 -2.17
CA HIS A 44 -4.24 17.85 -1.57
C HIS A 44 -4.48 16.76 -2.60
N LEU A 45 -3.99 15.57 -2.31
CA LEU A 45 -4.01 14.42 -3.21
C LEU A 45 -4.82 13.27 -2.62
N GLU A 46 -5.40 12.48 -3.51
CA GLU A 46 -6.02 11.20 -3.15
C GLU A 46 -5.22 10.07 -3.80
N GLY A 47 -4.86 9.08 -3.02
CA GLY A 47 -4.18 7.88 -3.51
C GLY A 47 -5.08 6.65 -3.38
N ARG A 48 -5.05 5.79 -4.38
CA ARG A 48 -5.79 4.53 -4.37
C ARG A 48 -4.86 3.35 -4.60
N MET A 49 -4.99 2.36 -3.74
CA MET A 49 -4.20 1.13 -3.79
C MET A 49 -5.15 -0.04 -3.53
N GLY A 50 -5.57 -0.73 -4.60
CA GLY A 50 -6.59 -1.75 -4.49
C GLY A 50 -7.90 -1.14 -3.97
N LYS A 51 -8.43 -1.66 -2.88
CA LYS A 51 -9.64 -1.15 -2.23
C LYS A 51 -9.40 -0.01 -1.26
N PHE A 52 -8.14 0.35 -1.02
CA PHE A 52 -7.77 1.36 -0.04
C PHE A 52 -7.66 2.73 -0.69
N VAL A 53 -8.16 3.74 0.01
CA VAL A 53 -8.07 5.14 -0.37
C VAL A 53 -7.38 5.89 0.75
N VAL A 54 -6.37 6.67 0.41
CA VAL A 54 -5.63 7.49 1.37
C VAL A 54 -5.59 8.93 0.87
N GLU A 55 -5.43 9.86 1.79
CA GLU A 55 -5.25 11.27 1.48
C GLU A 55 -3.84 11.70 1.81
N SER A 56 -3.26 12.52 0.94
CA SER A 56 -1.97 13.15 1.15
C SER A 56 -2.13 14.66 0.99
N ASP A 57 -1.40 15.41 1.78
CA ASP A 57 -1.42 16.87 1.72
C ASP A 57 -0.05 17.37 2.19
N GLU A 58 0.17 18.65 2.10
CA GLU A 58 1.35 19.27 2.68
C GLU A 58 1.00 19.96 4.00
N PRO A 59 1.99 20.18 4.88
CA PRO A 59 1.78 20.97 6.08
C PRO A 59 1.43 22.42 5.73
N LEU A 60 0.79 23.12 6.66
CA LEU A 60 0.43 24.52 6.49
C LEU A 60 1.65 25.38 6.11
N ALA A 61 2.81 25.09 6.69
CA ALA A 61 4.05 25.81 6.39
C ALA A 61 4.52 25.65 4.94
N ARG A 62 4.02 24.67 4.21
CA ARG A 62 4.34 24.41 2.80
C ARG A 62 3.18 24.66 1.86
N GLY A 63 2.18 25.38 2.33
CA GLY A 63 1.03 25.75 1.51
C GLY A 63 -0.09 24.69 1.44
N GLY A 64 -0.01 23.67 2.27
CA GLY A 64 -1.06 22.66 2.37
C GLY A 64 -2.09 22.97 3.44
N THR A 65 -3.02 22.07 3.65
CA THR A 65 -4.07 22.17 4.67
C THR A 65 -4.08 21.01 5.66
N GLU A 66 -3.02 20.22 5.68
CA GLU A 66 -2.82 19.10 6.63
C GLU A 66 -3.95 18.07 6.67
N LYS A 67 -4.54 17.79 5.53
CA LYS A 67 -5.61 16.78 5.43
C LYS A 67 -5.09 15.35 5.48
N GLY A 68 -3.79 15.15 5.43
CA GLY A 68 -3.15 13.86 5.52
C GLY A 68 -1.63 14.02 5.56
N PRO A 69 -0.91 12.88 5.71
CA PRO A 69 0.55 12.91 5.63
C PRO A 69 1.03 13.37 4.26
N SER A 70 2.22 13.95 4.21
CA SER A 70 2.83 14.34 2.94
C SER A 70 3.26 13.10 2.14
N PRO A 71 3.44 13.24 0.81
CA PRO A 71 3.95 12.13 0.00
C PRO A 71 5.26 11.56 0.54
N LEU A 72 6.18 12.41 1.03
CA LEU A 72 7.43 11.96 1.61
C LEU A 72 7.21 11.10 2.86
N GLN A 73 6.26 11.49 3.72
CA GLN A 73 5.92 10.70 4.91
C GLN A 73 5.35 9.34 4.55
N PHE A 74 4.53 9.24 3.50
CA PHE A 74 4.05 7.97 2.99
C PHE A 74 5.20 7.08 2.51
N LEU A 75 6.15 7.65 1.79
CA LEU A 75 7.34 6.91 1.34
C LEU A 75 8.16 6.41 2.53
N MET A 76 8.36 7.25 3.54
CA MET A 76 9.13 6.91 4.74
C MET A 76 8.47 5.79 5.53
N VAL A 77 7.18 5.88 5.80
CA VAL A 77 6.49 4.84 6.57
C VAL A 77 6.36 3.54 5.79
N GLY A 78 6.14 3.62 4.49
CA GLY A 78 6.11 2.44 3.62
C GLY A 78 7.46 1.71 3.60
N THR A 79 8.54 2.46 3.58
CA THR A 79 9.89 1.91 3.64
C THR A 79 10.18 1.29 5.02
N ALA A 80 9.63 1.89 6.09
CA ALA A 80 9.82 1.39 7.45
C ALA A 80 9.04 0.09 7.73
N PHE A 81 7.94 -0.13 7.02
CA PHE A 81 7.20 -1.38 7.13
C PHE A 81 8.07 -2.57 6.68
#